data_d0f0e4fed2929cde33fee54f121dd048
#
_entry.id   d0f0e4fed2929cde33fee54f121dd048
#
_cell.length_a   1.000
_cell.length_b   1.000
_cell.length_c   1.000
_cell.angle_alpha   90.00
_cell.angle_beta   90.00
_cell.angle_gamma   90.00
#
_symmetry.space_group_name_H-M   'P 1'
#
loop_
_entity.id
_entity.type
_entity.pdbx_description
1 polymer ?
#
loop_
_entity_poly.entity_id
_entity_poly.type
_entity_poly.pdbx_seq_one_letter_code
_entity_poly.pdbx_strand_id
1 'polypeptide(L)'
;MKKLKNKFNNSYLMINMIKNKINISSDNEIIEKNVYSLVGIDLIGNRDFLGFYIDKNNDNRFFLNLFETLKSKGINKIYYFIANDDGKLKRALNISYPSTIIITNLTMNIASLWYHISYRSRNDLISKLKKLYVQDNYDNAYILECCLKEDFNDNALVLLLLDKYFSNIEDYYQYDVDVRNFLFNHNSFTDFYDKIKSVSKERMFNDENDLYKEFNDYIEAMEKNRLYDKKKWSNILNHCSKYFPNLLEEVANIL
;
A
#
# COMPACT_ATOMS: atom_id res chain seq x y z
N MET A 1 19.06 -9.35 16.78
CA MET A 1 18.69 -8.23 15.89
C MET A 1 19.07 -8.59 14.46
N LYS A 2 18.09 -8.96 13.64
CA LYS A 2 18.32 -9.19 12.23
C LYS A 2 18.64 -7.83 11.58
N LYS A 3 19.84 -7.68 11.02
CA LYS A 3 20.13 -6.50 10.19
C LYS A 3 19.17 -6.52 9.02
N LEU A 4 18.61 -5.35 8.66
CA LEU A 4 17.94 -5.16 7.37
C LEU A 4 18.67 -5.96 6.30
N LYS A 5 17.92 -6.66 5.45
CA LYS A 5 18.51 -7.31 4.28
C LYS A 5 19.33 -6.27 3.52
N ASN A 6 20.63 -6.50 3.39
CA ASN A 6 21.50 -5.60 2.62
C ASN A 6 21.23 -5.70 1.11
N LYS A 7 20.52 -6.75 0.68
CA LYS A 7 20.18 -6.99 -0.72
C LYS A 7 18.79 -7.63 -0.79
N PHE A 8 17.92 -7.04 -1.59
CA PHE A 8 16.57 -7.52 -1.90
C PHE A 8 16.55 -8.27 -3.24
N ASN A 9 15.40 -8.84 -3.58
CA ASN A 9 15.15 -9.43 -4.89
C ASN A 9 15.17 -8.34 -5.97
N ASN A 10 15.55 -8.72 -7.19
CA ASN A 10 15.68 -7.80 -8.32
C ASN A 10 14.35 -7.19 -8.74
N SER A 11 13.27 -7.96 -8.63
CA SER A 11 11.93 -7.59 -9.10
C SER A 11 10.86 -7.88 -8.04
N TYR A 12 9.92 -6.95 -7.91
CA TYR A 12 8.75 -7.10 -7.06
C TYR A 12 7.47 -6.96 -7.89
N LEU A 13 6.55 -7.93 -7.73
CA LEU A 13 5.23 -7.83 -8.36
C LEU A 13 4.48 -6.64 -7.80
N MET A 14 4.60 -6.41 -6.49
CA MET A 14 3.93 -5.31 -5.84
C MET A 14 4.78 -4.77 -4.69
N ILE A 15 4.82 -3.43 -4.57
CA ILE A 15 5.29 -2.75 -3.35
C ILE A 15 4.15 -1.89 -2.82
N ASN A 16 3.82 -2.07 -1.55
CA ASN A 16 2.86 -1.22 -0.84
C ASN A 16 3.62 -0.26 0.08
N MET A 17 3.37 1.03 -0.07
CA MET A 17 3.90 2.08 0.79
C MET A 17 2.81 2.62 1.70
N ILE A 18 3.05 2.52 2.99
CA ILE A 18 2.14 2.97 4.05
C ILE A 18 2.75 4.22 4.71
N LYS A 19 1.96 5.29 4.77
CA LYS A 19 2.33 6.54 5.47
C LYS A 19 1.69 6.60 6.84
N ASN A 20 2.51 6.75 7.87
CA ASN A 20 2.06 7.04 9.24
C ASN A 20 2.67 8.37 9.69
N LYS A 21 2.00 9.04 10.64
CA LYS A 21 2.56 10.13 11.41
C LYS A 21 2.99 9.60 12.76
N ILE A 22 4.24 9.82 13.14
CA ILE A 22 4.79 9.40 14.41
C ILE A 22 5.59 10.51 15.07
N ASN A 23 5.66 10.46 16.40
CA ASN A 23 6.45 11.39 17.19
C ASN A 23 7.91 10.92 17.24
N ILE A 24 8.80 11.74 16.72
CA ILE A 24 10.26 11.52 16.75
C ILE A 24 10.87 12.49 17.77
N SER A 25 11.72 11.96 18.65
CA SER A 25 12.54 12.77 19.53
C SER A 25 13.79 13.23 18.77
N SER A 26 13.99 14.55 18.65
CA SER A 26 15.18 15.15 18.04
C SER A 26 15.57 16.38 18.84
N ASP A 27 16.86 16.45 19.27
CA ASP A 27 17.43 17.62 19.95
C ASP A 27 16.60 18.15 21.15
N ASN A 28 16.05 17.25 21.97
CA ASN A 28 15.14 17.53 23.10
C ASN A 28 13.76 18.08 22.71
N GLU A 29 13.41 18.05 21.45
CA GLU A 29 12.07 18.40 20.96
C GLU A 29 11.35 17.16 20.44
N ILE A 30 10.02 17.17 20.58
CA ILE A 30 9.15 16.14 20.03
C ILE A 30 8.55 16.70 18.75
N ILE A 31 8.88 16.10 17.62
CA ILE A 31 8.40 16.55 16.32
C ILE A 31 7.60 15.42 15.65
N GLU A 32 6.38 15.72 15.22
CA GLU A 32 5.60 14.80 14.39
C GLU A 32 6.20 14.71 12.99
N LYS A 33 6.60 13.51 12.56
CA LYS A 33 7.19 13.24 11.24
C LYS A 33 6.37 12.23 10.46
N ASN A 34 6.41 12.36 9.13
CA ASN A 34 5.90 11.32 8.25
C ASN A 34 6.90 10.17 8.20
N VAL A 35 6.43 8.97 8.46
CA VAL A 35 7.18 7.73 8.30
C VAL A 35 6.50 6.88 7.26
N TYR A 36 7.29 6.42 6.30
CA TYR A 36 6.87 5.55 5.23
C TYR A 36 7.43 4.16 5.48
N SER A 37 6.57 3.17 5.61
CA SER A 37 6.93 1.75 5.67
C SER A 37 6.62 1.09 4.34
N LEU A 38 7.58 0.33 3.81
CA LEU A 38 7.46 -0.35 2.54
C LEU A 38 7.46 -1.86 2.74
N VAL A 39 6.48 -2.52 2.15
CA VAL A 39 6.37 -3.99 2.10
C VAL A 39 6.22 -4.42 0.65
N GLY A 40 7.09 -5.32 0.22
CA GLY A 40 7.06 -5.88 -1.13
C GLY A 40 6.54 -7.33 -1.15
N ILE A 41 5.95 -7.71 -2.29
CA ILE A 41 5.68 -9.10 -2.66
C ILE A 41 6.51 -9.38 -3.91
N ASP A 42 7.45 -10.31 -3.80
CA ASP A 42 8.32 -10.70 -4.91
C ASP A 42 7.60 -11.55 -5.96
N LEU A 43 8.29 -11.92 -7.03
CA LEU A 43 7.69 -12.69 -8.13
C LEU A 43 7.36 -14.14 -7.75
N ILE A 44 7.90 -14.66 -6.66
CA ILE A 44 7.59 -16.01 -6.16
C ILE A 44 6.61 -16.01 -4.99
N GLY A 45 6.06 -14.83 -4.64
CA GLY A 45 5.01 -14.64 -3.64
C GLY A 45 5.49 -14.53 -2.20
N ASN A 46 6.79 -14.30 -1.97
CA ASN A 46 7.29 -14.00 -0.63
C ASN A 46 7.05 -12.53 -0.30
N ARG A 47 6.89 -12.26 1.00
CA ARG A 47 6.82 -10.90 1.52
C ARG A 47 8.17 -10.49 2.07
N ASP A 48 8.59 -9.28 1.73
CA ASP A 48 9.79 -8.65 2.26
C ASP A 48 9.43 -7.29 2.88
N PHE A 49 9.93 -7.01 4.08
CA PHE A 49 9.89 -5.68 4.63
C PHE A 49 11.06 -4.87 4.06
N LEU A 50 10.77 -3.86 3.25
CA LEU A 50 11.76 -3.10 2.50
C LEU A 50 12.33 -1.90 3.27
N GLY A 51 11.66 -1.49 4.34
CA GLY A 51 12.21 -0.49 5.26
C GLY A 51 11.21 0.50 5.82
N PHE A 52 11.68 1.21 6.88
CA PHE A 52 11.13 2.47 7.34
C PHE A 52 11.95 3.62 6.74
N TYR A 53 11.26 4.68 6.33
CA TYR A 53 11.86 5.89 5.77
C TYR A 53 11.20 7.11 6.41
N ILE A 54 11.98 7.90 7.16
CA ILE A 54 11.50 9.08 7.87
C ILE A 54 11.74 10.31 7.01
N ASP A 55 10.67 11.05 6.69
CA ASP A 55 10.79 12.35 6.04
C ASP A 55 11.11 13.42 7.10
N LYS A 56 12.41 13.61 7.35
CA LYS A 56 12.90 14.51 8.41
C LYS A 56 12.62 15.97 8.11
N ASN A 57 12.72 16.39 6.85
CA ASN A 57 12.75 17.79 6.45
C ASN A 57 11.59 18.22 5.55
N ASN A 58 10.62 17.34 5.31
CA ASN A 58 9.57 17.54 4.30
C ASN A 58 10.18 17.87 2.91
N ASP A 59 11.29 17.18 2.59
CA ASP A 59 12.13 17.45 1.43
C ASP A 59 11.42 17.07 0.13
N ASN A 60 11.50 17.95 -0.86
CA ASN A 60 10.97 17.68 -2.20
C ASN A 60 11.67 16.51 -2.91
N ARG A 61 12.90 16.16 -2.51
CA ARG A 61 13.68 15.04 -3.04
C ARG A 61 13.51 13.74 -2.26
N PHE A 62 12.74 13.75 -1.18
CA PHE A 62 12.58 12.59 -0.31
C PHE A 62 12.26 11.29 -1.08
N PHE A 63 11.26 11.32 -1.94
CA PHE A 63 10.88 10.13 -2.72
C PHE A 63 11.93 9.72 -3.76
N LEU A 64 12.65 10.65 -4.36
CA LEU A 64 13.77 10.30 -5.25
C LEU A 64 14.85 9.56 -4.48
N ASN A 65 15.27 10.09 -3.34
CA ASN A 65 16.28 9.46 -2.47
C ASN A 65 15.81 8.09 -1.95
N LEU A 66 14.53 7.95 -1.64
CA LEU A 66 13.93 6.67 -1.26
C LEU A 66 14.06 5.64 -2.40
N PHE A 67 13.69 6.00 -3.61
CA PHE A 67 13.78 5.08 -4.76
C PHE A 67 15.23 4.77 -5.15
N GLU A 68 16.15 5.72 -5.05
CA GLU A 68 17.59 5.48 -5.21
C GLU A 68 18.09 4.48 -4.17
N THR A 69 17.64 4.60 -2.92
CA THR A 69 17.96 3.63 -1.86
C THR A 69 17.42 2.24 -2.19
N LEU A 70 16.20 2.11 -2.72
CA LEU A 70 15.68 0.82 -3.16
C LEU A 70 16.53 0.21 -4.28
N LYS A 71 16.92 1.01 -5.27
CA LYS A 71 17.83 0.57 -6.35
C LYS A 71 19.18 0.13 -5.84
N SER A 72 19.79 0.89 -4.93
CA SER A 72 21.08 0.53 -4.33
C SER A 72 21.03 -0.78 -3.54
N LYS A 73 19.87 -1.14 -3.00
CA LYS A 73 19.60 -2.42 -2.34
C LYS A 73 19.24 -3.55 -3.32
N GLY A 74 19.26 -3.31 -4.64
CA GLY A 74 19.08 -4.30 -5.68
C GLY A 74 17.69 -4.38 -6.30
N ILE A 75 16.73 -3.53 -5.90
CA ILE A 75 15.40 -3.50 -6.50
C ILE A 75 15.46 -2.70 -7.80
N ASN A 76 15.45 -3.40 -8.94
CA ASN A 76 15.56 -2.77 -10.25
C ASN A 76 14.22 -2.67 -10.99
N LYS A 77 13.23 -3.48 -10.59
CA LYS A 77 11.92 -3.50 -11.23
C LYS A 77 10.79 -3.64 -10.21
N ILE A 78 9.74 -2.84 -10.42
CA ILE A 78 8.51 -2.86 -9.65
C ILE A 78 7.37 -2.86 -10.66
N TYR A 79 6.47 -3.84 -10.58
CA TYR A 79 5.32 -3.92 -11.47
C TYR A 79 4.18 -3.03 -11.00
N TYR A 80 3.73 -3.20 -9.76
CA TYR A 80 2.70 -2.37 -9.12
C TYR A 80 3.27 -1.64 -7.91
N PHE A 81 2.99 -0.36 -7.78
CA PHE A 81 3.32 0.42 -6.60
C PHE A 81 2.04 1.00 -6.00
N ILE A 82 1.70 0.56 -4.78
CA ILE A 82 0.49 0.97 -4.09
C ILE A 82 0.84 2.03 -3.05
N ALA A 83 0.23 3.20 -3.15
CA ALA A 83 0.48 4.30 -2.23
C ALA A 83 -0.72 5.26 -2.19
N ASN A 84 -0.70 6.19 -1.24
CA ASN A 84 -1.65 7.31 -1.26
C ASN A 84 -1.39 8.21 -2.47
N ASP A 85 -2.43 8.89 -2.92
CA ASP A 85 -2.32 9.85 -4.01
C ASP A 85 -1.43 11.05 -3.58
N ASP A 86 -0.21 11.08 -4.12
CA ASP A 86 0.78 12.12 -3.87
C ASP A 86 1.52 12.45 -5.18
N GLY A 87 1.37 13.68 -5.65
CA GLY A 87 1.96 14.12 -6.91
C GLY A 87 3.50 14.13 -6.91
N LYS A 88 4.16 14.32 -5.74
CA LYS A 88 5.63 14.27 -5.63
C LYS A 88 6.09 12.82 -5.77
N LEU A 89 5.38 11.89 -5.09
CA LEU A 89 5.63 10.47 -5.19
C LEU A 89 5.49 9.97 -6.64
N LYS A 90 4.36 10.29 -7.29
CA LYS A 90 4.10 9.87 -8.69
C LYS A 90 5.22 10.31 -9.62
N ARG A 91 5.66 11.59 -9.53
CA ARG A 91 6.78 12.09 -10.35
C ARG A 91 8.09 11.37 -10.08
N ALA A 92 8.45 11.17 -8.80
CA ALA A 92 9.67 10.48 -8.42
C ALA A 92 9.66 9.01 -8.87
N LEU A 93 8.52 8.32 -8.76
CA LEU A 93 8.38 6.94 -9.20
C LEU A 93 8.51 6.83 -10.72
N ASN A 94 7.86 7.71 -11.49
CA ASN A 94 7.97 7.73 -12.95
C ASN A 94 9.42 7.96 -13.44
N ILE A 95 10.19 8.76 -12.70
CA ILE A 95 11.62 8.97 -13.01
C ILE A 95 12.43 7.69 -12.67
N SER A 96 12.17 7.09 -11.53
CA SER A 96 12.98 5.97 -11.02
C SER A 96 12.57 4.61 -11.60
N TYR A 97 11.29 4.40 -11.82
CA TYR A 97 10.68 3.14 -12.28
C TYR A 97 9.58 3.42 -13.32
N PRO A 98 9.91 3.85 -14.54
CA PRO A 98 8.95 4.38 -15.53
C PRO A 98 7.90 3.36 -16.00
N SER A 99 8.19 2.06 -15.87
CA SER A 99 7.26 0.98 -16.26
C SER A 99 6.32 0.53 -15.14
N THR A 100 6.39 1.18 -13.96
CA THR A 100 5.59 0.80 -12.81
C THR A 100 4.17 1.36 -12.92
N ILE A 101 3.17 0.51 -12.71
CA ILE A 101 1.78 0.95 -12.58
C ILE A 101 1.54 1.42 -11.14
N ILE A 102 1.08 2.66 -11.00
CA ILE A 102 0.76 3.26 -9.70
C ILE A 102 -0.71 2.99 -9.38
N ILE A 103 -0.94 2.39 -8.23
CA ILE A 103 -2.28 2.12 -7.70
C ILE A 103 -2.50 2.98 -6.47
N THR A 104 -3.61 3.72 -6.44
CA THR A 104 -3.97 4.50 -5.25
C THR A 104 -4.47 3.58 -4.14
N ASN A 105 -3.89 3.72 -2.94
CA ASN A 105 -4.32 2.94 -1.78
C ASN A 105 -5.64 3.47 -1.22
N LEU A 106 -6.73 2.85 -1.65
CA LEU A 106 -8.07 3.27 -1.27
C LEU A 106 -8.40 2.95 0.19
N THR A 107 -7.90 1.83 0.72
CA THR A 107 -8.17 1.41 2.10
C THR A 107 -7.65 2.44 3.12
N MET A 108 -6.50 3.04 2.84
CA MET A 108 -5.91 4.07 3.70
C MET A 108 -6.69 5.38 3.66
N ASN A 109 -7.23 5.70 2.52
CA ASN A 109 -8.07 6.87 2.36
C ASN A 109 -9.40 6.72 3.12
N ILE A 110 -10.02 5.54 3.17
CA ILE A 110 -11.25 5.26 3.93
C ILE A 110 -11.10 5.59 5.42
N ALA A 111 -9.90 5.45 5.96
CA ALA A 111 -9.63 5.81 7.36
C ALA A 111 -9.96 7.29 7.66
N SER A 112 -9.90 8.17 6.68
CA SER A 112 -10.31 9.58 6.83
C SER A 112 -11.82 9.76 6.98
N LEU A 113 -12.62 8.88 6.37
CA LEU A 113 -14.08 8.89 6.48
C LEU A 113 -14.55 8.52 7.89
N TRP A 114 -13.77 7.71 8.63
CA TRP A 114 -14.17 7.23 9.95
C TRP A 114 -14.40 8.34 10.97
N TYR A 115 -13.76 9.49 10.80
CA TYR A 115 -13.97 10.64 11.68
C TYR A 115 -15.33 11.33 11.46
N HIS A 116 -15.97 11.06 10.31
CA HIS A 116 -17.18 11.77 9.86
C HIS A 116 -18.43 10.89 9.85
N ILE A 117 -18.29 9.60 10.20
CA ILE A 117 -19.40 8.64 10.24
C ILE A 117 -19.50 7.97 11.62
N SER A 118 -20.73 7.58 11.97
CA SER A 118 -20.99 6.86 13.22
C SER A 118 -20.25 5.53 13.27
N TYR A 119 -19.89 5.05 14.45
CA TYR A 119 -19.24 3.75 14.63
C TYR A 119 -20.05 2.60 14.01
N ARG A 120 -21.38 2.68 14.12
CA ARG A 120 -22.30 1.68 13.57
C ARG A 120 -22.22 1.62 12.04
N SER A 121 -22.11 2.75 11.38
CA SER A 121 -22.06 2.85 9.91
C SER A 121 -20.71 2.47 9.31
N ARG A 122 -19.64 2.43 10.12
CA ARG A 122 -18.27 2.13 9.63
C ARG A 122 -18.15 0.74 9.03
N ASN A 123 -18.66 -0.28 9.73
CA ASN A 123 -18.58 -1.67 9.27
C ASN A 123 -19.40 -1.90 7.99
N ASP A 124 -20.57 -1.25 7.90
CA ASP A 124 -21.41 -1.31 6.70
C ASP A 124 -20.69 -0.64 5.51
N LEU A 125 -20.15 0.55 5.71
CA LEU A 125 -19.36 1.26 4.68
C LEU A 125 -18.18 0.41 4.19
N ILE A 126 -17.38 -0.17 5.08
CA ILE A 126 -16.24 -1.02 4.70
C ILE A 126 -16.72 -2.24 3.90
N SER A 127 -17.81 -2.87 4.33
CA SER A 127 -18.38 -4.02 3.63
C SER A 127 -18.83 -3.65 2.20
N LYS A 128 -19.52 -2.52 2.04
CA LYS A 128 -19.96 -2.01 0.75
C LYS A 128 -18.80 -1.61 -0.15
N LEU A 129 -17.80 -0.92 0.39
CA LEU A 129 -16.59 -0.55 -0.35
C LEU A 129 -15.80 -1.78 -0.83
N LYS A 130 -15.66 -2.83 -0.01
CA LYS A 130 -15.03 -4.08 -0.44
C LYS A 130 -15.78 -4.74 -1.59
N LYS A 131 -17.12 -4.72 -1.56
CA LYS A 131 -17.95 -5.26 -2.64
C LYS A 131 -17.77 -4.50 -3.95
N LEU A 132 -17.51 -3.20 -3.88
CA LEU A 132 -17.31 -2.36 -5.06
C LEU A 132 -16.16 -2.87 -5.95
N TYR A 133 -15.06 -3.35 -5.38
CA TYR A 133 -13.90 -3.82 -6.16
C TYR A 133 -14.02 -5.23 -6.72
N VAL A 134 -15.00 -6.00 -6.26
CA VAL A 134 -15.19 -7.40 -6.69
C VAL A 134 -16.37 -7.58 -7.65
N GLN A 135 -17.00 -6.50 -8.08
CA GLN A 135 -18.06 -6.58 -9.09
C GLN A 135 -17.51 -7.07 -10.44
N ASP A 136 -18.34 -7.75 -11.21
CA ASP A 136 -17.94 -8.32 -12.50
C ASP A 136 -17.54 -7.23 -13.52
N ASN A 137 -18.24 -6.09 -13.49
CA ASN A 137 -18.00 -4.97 -14.40
C ASN A 137 -18.19 -3.61 -13.70
N TYR A 138 -17.80 -2.55 -14.40
CA TYR A 138 -17.90 -1.18 -13.90
C TYR A 138 -19.33 -0.73 -13.67
N ASP A 139 -20.28 -1.12 -14.52
CA ASP A 139 -21.68 -0.70 -14.40
C ASP A 139 -22.28 -1.16 -13.06
N ASN A 140 -22.03 -2.42 -12.67
CA ASN A 140 -22.46 -2.95 -11.37
C ASN A 140 -21.78 -2.21 -10.21
N ALA A 141 -20.52 -1.84 -10.35
CA ALA A 141 -19.82 -1.05 -9.35
C ALA A 141 -20.39 0.36 -9.25
N TYR A 142 -20.71 1.00 -10.37
CA TYR A 142 -21.32 2.32 -10.40
C TYR A 142 -22.69 2.34 -9.71
N ILE A 143 -23.51 1.32 -9.92
CA ILE A 143 -24.80 1.17 -9.21
C ILE A 143 -24.56 1.11 -7.69
N LEU A 144 -23.59 0.31 -7.23
CA LEU A 144 -23.25 0.23 -5.81
C LEU A 144 -22.68 1.55 -5.26
N GLU A 145 -21.92 2.29 -6.06
CA GLU A 145 -21.42 3.61 -5.71
C GLU A 145 -22.60 4.59 -5.50
N CYS A 146 -23.56 4.60 -6.41
CA CYS A 146 -24.75 5.43 -6.28
C CYS A 146 -25.52 5.10 -5.01
N CYS A 147 -25.81 3.81 -4.75
CA CYS A 147 -26.48 3.37 -3.52
C CYS A 147 -25.69 3.79 -2.26
N LEU A 148 -24.36 3.69 -2.32
CA LEU A 148 -23.51 4.09 -1.20
C LEU A 148 -23.59 5.60 -0.92
N LYS A 149 -23.64 6.42 -1.98
CA LYS A 149 -23.80 7.88 -1.85
C LYS A 149 -25.19 8.24 -1.31
N GLU A 150 -26.22 7.53 -1.69
CA GLU A 150 -27.59 7.71 -1.15
C GLU A 150 -27.65 7.44 0.36
N ASP A 151 -26.93 6.43 0.86
CA ASP A 151 -26.86 6.12 2.29
C ASP A 151 -26.26 7.27 3.15
N PHE A 152 -25.54 8.17 2.52
CA PHE A 152 -24.85 9.30 3.18
C PHE A 152 -25.28 10.66 2.61
N ASN A 153 -26.44 10.75 1.98
CA ASN A 153 -26.92 11.98 1.32
C ASN A 153 -27.02 13.19 2.27
N ASP A 154 -27.20 12.96 3.56
CA ASP A 154 -27.27 13.99 4.60
C ASP A 154 -25.89 14.52 5.02
N ASN A 155 -24.80 13.90 4.56
CA ASN A 155 -23.44 14.22 5.00
C ASN A 155 -22.54 14.67 3.85
N ALA A 156 -22.61 15.97 3.55
CA ALA A 156 -21.88 16.57 2.43
C ALA A 156 -20.38 16.29 2.44
N LEU A 157 -19.74 16.19 3.63
CA LEU A 157 -18.32 15.89 3.73
C LEU A 157 -18.01 14.44 3.36
N VAL A 158 -18.86 13.50 3.80
CA VAL A 158 -18.73 12.09 3.41
C VAL A 158 -18.91 11.95 1.91
N LEU A 159 -19.92 12.61 1.32
CA LEU A 159 -20.14 12.60 -0.13
C LEU A 159 -18.93 13.12 -0.90
N LEU A 160 -18.35 14.25 -0.49
CA LEU A 160 -17.14 14.81 -1.12
C LEU A 160 -15.97 13.84 -1.07
N LEU A 161 -15.79 13.15 0.06
CA LEU A 161 -14.75 12.15 0.21
C LEU A 161 -15.03 10.91 -0.65
N LEU A 162 -16.25 10.43 -0.75
CA LEU A 162 -16.64 9.34 -1.63
C LEU A 162 -16.42 9.71 -3.11
N ASP A 163 -16.80 10.91 -3.54
CA ASP A 163 -16.53 11.40 -4.91
C ASP A 163 -15.05 11.40 -5.24
N LYS A 164 -14.23 11.89 -4.33
CA LYS A 164 -12.77 11.83 -4.48
C LYS A 164 -12.24 10.39 -4.58
N TYR A 165 -12.88 9.47 -3.84
CA TYR A 165 -12.55 8.05 -3.85
C TYR A 165 -12.85 7.39 -5.18
N PHE A 166 -14.03 7.65 -5.69
CA PHE A 166 -14.54 6.98 -6.87
C PHE A 166 -14.13 7.65 -8.18
N SER A 167 -13.50 8.84 -8.12
CA SER A 167 -13.07 9.58 -9.31
C SER A 167 -12.22 8.78 -10.30
N ASN A 168 -11.59 7.70 -9.86
CA ASN A 168 -10.74 6.84 -10.67
C ASN A 168 -11.13 5.36 -10.59
N ILE A 169 -12.34 5.02 -10.11
CA ILE A 169 -12.72 3.62 -9.93
C ILE A 169 -12.81 2.89 -11.27
N GLU A 170 -13.19 3.58 -12.34
CA GLU A 170 -13.23 3.04 -13.70
C GLU A 170 -11.87 2.48 -14.13
N ASP A 171 -10.79 3.17 -13.80
CA ASP A 171 -9.42 2.74 -14.13
C ASP A 171 -9.07 1.37 -13.53
N TYR A 172 -9.74 0.97 -12.44
CA TYR A 172 -9.53 -0.34 -11.81
C TYR A 172 -10.26 -1.46 -12.53
N TYR A 173 -11.34 -1.13 -13.24
CA TYR A 173 -12.12 -2.12 -13.98
C TYR A 173 -11.48 -2.55 -15.30
N GLN A 174 -10.38 -1.94 -15.71
CA GLN A 174 -9.51 -2.50 -16.74
C GLN A 174 -8.82 -3.80 -16.30
N TYR A 175 -8.72 -4.06 -14.98
CA TYR A 175 -8.10 -5.28 -14.45
C TYR A 175 -9.14 -6.37 -14.19
N ASP A 176 -8.74 -7.63 -14.43
CA ASP A 176 -9.56 -8.80 -14.04
C ASP A 176 -9.85 -8.80 -12.53
N VAL A 177 -10.94 -9.43 -12.13
CA VAL A 177 -11.36 -9.51 -10.73
C VAL A 177 -10.27 -10.11 -9.81
N ASP A 178 -9.50 -11.09 -10.29
CA ASP A 178 -8.41 -11.71 -9.51
C ASP A 178 -7.26 -10.72 -9.28
N VAL A 179 -6.91 -9.92 -10.29
CA VAL A 179 -5.91 -8.85 -10.15
C VAL A 179 -6.43 -7.75 -9.24
N ARG A 180 -7.69 -7.33 -9.38
CA ARG A 180 -8.31 -6.36 -8.48
C ARG A 180 -8.29 -6.86 -7.03
N ASN A 181 -8.69 -8.10 -6.79
CA ASN A 181 -8.62 -8.72 -5.46
C ASN A 181 -7.18 -8.74 -4.92
N PHE A 182 -6.19 -9.04 -5.75
CA PHE A 182 -4.79 -9.00 -5.37
C PHE A 182 -4.34 -7.58 -5.01
N LEU A 183 -4.69 -6.57 -5.83
CA LEU A 183 -4.27 -5.18 -5.63
C LEU A 183 -4.97 -4.49 -4.44
N PHE A 184 -6.20 -4.89 -4.10
CA PHE A 184 -7.01 -4.17 -3.10
C PHE A 184 -7.30 -4.94 -1.81
N ASN A 185 -7.12 -6.26 -1.78
CA ASN A 185 -7.49 -7.07 -0.62
C ASN A 185 -6.30 -7.36 0.30
N HIS A 186 -5.64 -6.30 0.79
CA HIS A 186 -4.43 -6.40 1.60
C HIS A 186 -4.71 -6.16 3.09
N ASN A 187 -5.51 -7.03 3.73
CA ASN A 187 -5.75 -6.96 5.18
C ASN A 187 -4.42 -6.95 5.98
N SER A 188 -3.41 -7.70 5.54
CA SER A 188 -2.11 -7.77 6.22
C SER A 188 -1.34 -6.44 6.23
N PHE A 189 -1.58 -5.54 5.27
CA PHE A 189 -0.96 -4.21 5.27
C PHE A 189 -1.74 -3.24 6.16
N THR A 190 -3.07 -3.39 6.23
CA THR A 190 -3.91 -2.64 7.17
C THR A 190 -3.56 -2.98 8.61
N ASP A 191 -3.33 -4.26 8.91
CA ASP A 191 -2.93 -4.72 10.25
C ASP A 191 -1.59 -4.10 10.67
N PHE A 192 -0.64 -4.00 9.74
CA PHE A 192 0.65 -3.35 10.01
C PHE A 192 0.49 -1.84 10.24
N TYR A 193 -0.33 -1.17 9.44
CA TYR A 193 -0.66 0.25 9.65
C TYR A 193 -1.28 0.49 11.02
N ASP A 194 -2.28 -0.29 11.40
CA ASP A 194 -2.98 -0.16 12.67
C ASP A 194 -2.05 -0.45 13.85
N LYS A 195 -1.15 -1.41 13.71
CA LYS A 195 -0.11 -1.71 14.70
C LYS A 195 0.85 -0.53 14.88
N ILE A 196 1.38 0.05 13.79
CA ILE A 196 2.24 1.25 13.87
C ILE A 196 1.47 2.39 14.53
N LYS A 197 0.24 2.63 14.10
CA LYS A 197 -0.61 3.72 14.63
C LYS A 197 -0.92 3.56 16.12
N SER A 198 -1.16 2.34 16.61
CA SER A 198 -1.42 2.10 18.03
C SER A 198 -0.20 2.38 18.89
N VAL A 199 0.96 1.81 18.50
CA VAL A 199 2.22 1.99 19.22
C VAL A 199 2.70 3.45 19.21
N SER A 200 2.53 4.14 18.08
CA SER A 200 2.92 5.56 17.95
C SER A 200 2.14 6.53 18.84
N LYS A 201 0.99 6.12 19.37
CA LYS A 201 0.25 6.91 20.36
C LYS A 201 0.83 6.81 21.77
N GLU A 202 1.51 5.70 22.05
CA GLU A 202 1.98 5.34 23.39
C GLU A 202 3.48 5.55 23.55
N ARG A 203 4.21 5.65 22.43
CA ARG A 203 5.66 5.70 22.42
C ARG A 203 6.19 6.73 21.43
N MET A 204 7.32 7.36 21.79
CA MET A 204 8.17 8.15 20.91
C MET A 204 9.33 7.31 20.39
N PHE A 205 9.83 7.66 19.21
CA PHE A 205 10.93 7.00 18.56
C PHE A 205 12.07 8.00 18.31
N ASN A 206 13.31 7.52 18.27
CA ASN A 206 14.46 8.36 18.02
C ASN A 206 14.86 8.37 16.53
N ASP A 207 14.80 7.21 15.90
CA ASP A 207 15.20 7.01 14.51
C ASP A 207 14.54 5.75 13.90
N GLU A 208 14.93 5.43 12.66
CA GLU A 208 14.51 4.22 11.97
C GLU A 208 14.92 2.93 12.69
N ASN A 209 16.09 2.90 13.38
CA ASN A 209 16.56 1.72 14.10
C ASN A 209 15.66 1.41 15.30
N ASP A 210 15.18 2.46 15.95
CA ASP A 210 14.27 2.33 17.08
C ASP A 210 12.90 1.77 16.62
N LEU A 211 12.42 2.20 15.46
CA LEU A 211 11.25 1.59 14.80
C LEU A 211 11.49 0.11 14.48
N TYR A 212 12.66 -0.24 13.91
CA TYR A 212 12.97 -1.63 13.62
C TYR A 212 12.99 -2.51 14.85
N LYS A 213 13.53 -2.02 15.98
CA LYS A 213 13.54 -2.77 17.24
C LYS A 213 12.13 -3.05 17.73
N GLU A 214 11.27 -2.04 17.69
CA GLU A 214 9.89 -2.16 18.15
C GLU A 214 9.05 -3.12 17.32
N PHE A 215 9.21 -3.08 15.99
CA PHE A 215 8.38 -3.87 15.08
C PHE A 215 9.06 -5.16 14.59
N ASN A 216 10.25 -5.52 15.11
CA ASN A 216 11.05 -6.67 14.63
C ASN A 216 10.24 -7.97 14.60
N ASP A 217 9.57 -8.33 15.68
CA ASP A 217 8.83 -9.59 15.78
C ASP A 217 7.66 -9.64 14.81
N TYR A 218 7.00 -8.50 14.61
CA TYR A 218 5.91 -8.39 13.64
C TYR A 218 6.43 -8.53 12.20
N ILE A 219 7.55 -7.87 11.88
CA ILE A 219 8.21 -7.96 10.57
C ILE A 219 8.63 -9.40 10.29
N GLU A 220 9.26 -10.08 11.24
CA GLU A 220 9.66 -11.48 11.07
C GLU A 220 8.47 -12.42 10.88
N ALA A 221 7.38 -12.22 11.63
CA ALA A 221 6.16 -13.00 11.46
C ALA A 221 5.54 -12.77 10.07
N MET A 222 5.53 -11.51 9.61
CA MET A 222 5.02 -11.14 8.30
C MET A 222 5.85 -11.77 7.16
N GLU A 223 7.18 -11.75 7.25
CA GLU A 223 8.07 -12.32 6.22
C GLU A 223 8.00 -13.84 6.14
N LYS A 224 7.71 -14.52 7.25
CA LYS A 224 7.57 -15.99 7.29
C LYS A 224 6.28 -16.50 6.66
N ASN A 225 5.24 -15.69 6.61
CA ASN A 225 3.92 -16.10 6.16
C ASN A 225 3.67 -15.67 4.72
N ARG A 226 3.42 -16.62 3.82
CA ARG A 226 2.93 -16.33 2.47
C ARG A 226 1.48 -15.90 2.50
N LEU A 227 1.11 -14.93 1.65
CA LEU A 227 -0.29 -14.49 1.51
C LEU A 227 -1.15 -15.51 0.75
N TYR A 228 -0.54 -16.21 -0.18
CA TYR A 228 -1.21 -17.12 -1.10
C TYR A 228 -0.47 -18.47 -1.19
N ASP A 229 -1.24 -19.54 -1.35
CA ASP A 229 -0.67 -20.82 -1.76
C ASP A 229 -0.12 -20.75 -3.19
N LYS A 230 0.64 -21.77 -3.58
CA LYS A 230 1.30 -21.79 -4.90
C LYS A 230 0.32 -21.71 -6.07
N LYS A 231 -0.84 -22.38 -5.96
CA LYS A 231 -1.84 -22.43 -7.05
C LYS A 231 -2.49 -21.06 -7.25
N LYS A 232 -2.91 -20.43 -6.16
CA LYS A 232 -3.51 -19.10 -6.19
C LYS A 232 -2.50 -18.04 -6.66
N TRP A 233 -1.23 -18.16 -6.24
CA TRP A 233 -0.17 -17.29 -6.70
C TRP A 233 0.09 -17.41 -8.21
N SER A 234 0.16 -18.63 -8.73
CA SER A 234 0.30 -18.87 -10.17
C SER A 234 -0.86 -18.25 -10.97
N ASN A 235 -2.09 -18.33 -10.48
CA ASN A 235 -3.23 -17.68 -11.13
C ASN A 235 -3.09 -16.15 -11.14
N ILE A 236 -2.68 -15.54 -10.03
CA ILE A 236 -2.42 -14.09 -9.96
C ILE A 236 -1.36 -13.69 -10.99
N LEU A 237 -0.25 -14.41 -11.08
CA LEU A 237 0.80 -14.13 -12.06
C LEU A 237 0.30 -14.23 -13.50
N ASN A 238 -0.49 -15.27 -13.81
CA ASN A 238 -1.08 -15.46 -15.14
C ASN A 238 -2.02 -14.29 -15.50
N HIS A 239 -2.83 -13.81 -14.56
CA HIS A 239 -3.68 -12.64 -14.80
C HIS A 239 -2.85 -11.36 -14.95
N CYS A 240 -1.84 -11.14 -14.10
CA CYS A 240 -0.94 -9.99 -14.20
C CYS A 240 -0.12 -9.97 -15.49
N SER A 241 0.21 -11.14 -16.07
CA SER A 241 0.98 -11.22 -17.31
C SER A 241 0.27 -10.60 -18.53
N LYS A 242 -1.05 -10.43 -18.49
CA LYS A 242 -1.81 -9.71 -19.51
C LYS A 242 -1.40 -8.23 -19.60
N TYR A 243 -0.97 -7.66 -18.48
CA TYR A 243 -0.57 -6.25 -18.36
C TYR A 243 0.96 -6.07 -18.45
N PHE A 244 1.71 -7.16 -18.24
CA PHE A 244 3.17 -7.18 -18.26
C PHE A 244 3.66 -8.39 -19.06
N PRO A 245 3.87 -8.26 -20.37
CA PRO A 245 4.18 -9.38 -21.27
C PRO A 245 5.38 -10.24 -20.87
N ASN A 246 6.42 -9.62 -20.24
CA ASN A 246 7.65 -10.32 -19.85
C ASN A 246 7.59 -10.90 -18.43
N LEU A 247 6.46 -10.78 -17.72
CA LEU A 247 6.36 -11.20 -16.32
C LEU A 247 6.63 -12.68 -16.11
N LEU A 248 6.00 -13.54 -16.92
CA LEU A 248 6.14 -14.99 -16.77
C LEU A 248 7.53 -15.49 -17.13
N GLU A 249 8.20 -14.87 -18.11
CA GLU A 249 9.59 -15.16 -18.45
C GLU A 249 10.53 -14.81 -17.28
N GLU A 250 10.34 -13.67 -16.64
CA GLU A 250 11.12 -13.30 -15.45
C GLU A 250 10.88 -14.27 -14.28
N VAL A 251 9.64 -14.72 -14.08
CA VAL A 251 9.33 -15.73 -13.06
C VAL A 251 10.04 -17.04 -13.36
N ALA A 252 10.04 -17.49 -14.62
CA ALA A 252 10.71 -18.73 -15.03
C ALA A 252 12.23 -18.68 -14.82
N ASN A 253 12.84 -17.50 -14.96
CA ASN A 253 14.28 -17.32 -14.74
C ASN A 253 14.69 -17.30 -13.26
N ILE A 254 13.72 -17.18 -12.33
CA ILE A 254 13.97 -17.15 -10.87
C ILE A 254 13.77 -18.53 -10.24
N LEU A 255 12.91 -19.37 -10.83
CA LEU A 255 12.58 -20.73 -10.34
C LEU A 255 13.59 -21.76 -10.80
#